data_95d00c9cfc04acaba2c9360f93ed9935
#
_entry.id   95d00c9cfc04acaba2c9360f93ed9935
#
_cell.length_a   1.000
_cell.length_b   1.000
_cell.length_c   1.000
_cell.angle_alpha   90.00
_cell.angle_beta   90.00
_cell.angle_gamma   90.00
#
_symmetry.space_group_name_H-M   'P 1'
#
loop_
_entity.id
_entity.type
_entity.pdbx_description
1 polymer ?
#
loop_
_entity_poly.entity_id
_entity_poly.type
_entity_poly.pdbx_seq_one_letter_code
_entity_poly.pdbx_strand_id
1 'polypeptide(L)'
;LNSKGHRYYYRYDDNGNPEFFPSVTTILSQTLPKAPHLIQWIANKGIEEAERYKGERAAYGTFMHAAFEELLINRAYDLDGLKGKLKEYIEVYRLPDDFIYYADDLKKDVLAFAQFVLDYDVRPLAVEIALVHPYYKYAGMIDCPCTMLAKIGGDERINAIVDFKSGRKGFYEESEIQLGMYRDMWNVNFEQFPVTRIFNFSPKDWRKRPSYNLKEQTDSPNIRKI
;
A
#
# COMPACT_ATOMS: atom_id res chain seq x y z
N LEU A 1 -13.08 -8.00 10.15
CA LEU A 1 -12.25 -9.21 10.23
C LEU A 1 -13.06 -10.36 10.80
N ASN A 2 -12.92 -11.57 10.25
CA ASN A 2 -13.47 -12.77 10.88
C ASN A 2 -12.51 -13.31 11.96
N SER A 3 -12.89 -14.40 12.64
CA SER A 3 -12.08 -15.03 13.71
C SER A 3 -10.70 -15.52 13.27
N LYS A 4 -10.45 -15.63 11.95
CA LYS A 4 -9.16 -16.00 11.35
C LYS A 4 -8.34 -14.79 10.91
N GLY A 5 -8.78 -13.56 11.19
CA GLY A 5 -8.12 -12.33 10.78
C GLY A 5 -8.30 -11.98 9.30
N HIS A 6 -9.20 -12.65 8.58
CA HIS A 6 -9.49 -12.35 7.18
C HIS A 6 -10.30 -11.05 7.06
N ARG A 7 -9.92 -10.18 6.13
CA ARG A 7 -10.61 -8.92 5.86
C ARG A 7 -11.68 -9.12 4.81
N TYR A 8 -12.90 -8.63 5.12
CA TYR A 8 -14.01 -8.53 4.19
C TYR A 8 -14.46 -7.08 4.11
N TYR A 9 -14.85 -6.66 2.91
CA TYR A 9 -15.60 -5.43 2.68
C TYR A 9 -17.08 -5.78 2.61
N TYR A 10 -17.95 -4.81 2.84
CA TYR A 10 -19.38 -5.01 2.65
C TYR A 10 -20.01 -3.74 2.05
N ARG A 11 -21.08 -3.93 1.33
CA ARG A 11 -22.02 -2.89 0.92
C ARG A 11 -23.44 -3.40 1.16
N TYR A 12 -24.38 -2.49 1.22
CA TYR A 12 -25.80 -2.86 1.24
C TYR A 12 -26.29 -3.01 -0.20
N ASP A 13 -27.09 -4.07 -0.46
CA ASP A 13 -27.84 -4.25 -1.70
C ASP A 13 -29.04 -3.29 -1.75
N ASP A 14 -29.78 -3.30 -2.86
CA ASP A 14 -30.98 -2.45 -3.05
C ASP A 14 -32.10 -2.76 -2.05
N ASN A 15 -32.05 -3.90 -1.38
CA ASN A 15 -33.01 -4.32 -0.36
C ASN A 15 -32.53 -4.03 1.06
N GLY A 16 -31.34 -3.43 1.21
CA GLY A 16 -30.73 -3.12 2.51
C GLY A 16 -30.02 -4.30 3.18
N ASN A 17 -29.77 -5.42 2.48
CA ASN A 17 -29.02 -6.55 3.02
C ASN A 17 -27.52 -6.36 2.80
N PRO A 18 -26.65 -6.74 3.77
CA PRO A 18 -25.20 -6.66 3.59
C PRO A 18 -24.70 -7.75 2.64
N GLU A 19 -24.06 -7.34 1.55
CA GLU A 19 -23.30 -8.20 0.63
C GLU A 19 -21.80 -8.11 0.99
N PHE A 20 -21.15 -9.25 1.26
CA PHE A 20 -19.76 -9.33 1.70
C PHE A 20 -18.81 -9.74 0.58
N PHE A 21 -17.65 -9.09 0.54
CA PHE A 21 -16.62 -9.31 -0.47
C PHE A 21 -15.28 -9.61 0.21
N PRO A 22 -14.61 -10.73 -0.11
CA PRO A 22 -13.26 -10.96 0.40
C PRO A 22 -12.30 -9.89 -0.11
N SER A 23 -11.37 -9.43 0.72
CA SER A 23 -10.32 -8.52 0.26
C SER A 23 -9.33 -9.24 -0.65
N VAL A 24 -8.72 -8.50 -1.59
CA VAL A 24 -7.60 -8.98 -2.41
C VAL A 24 -6.53 -9.65 -1.53
N THR A 25 -6.11 -9.00 -0.44
CA THR A 25 -5.11 -9.55 0.47
C THR A 25 -5.57 -10.82 1.18
N THR A 26 -6.85 -10.97 1.48
CA THR A 26 -7.42 -12.22 2.02
C THR A 26 -7.33 -13.35 1.00
N ILE A 27 -7.72 -13.09 -0.27
CA ILE A 27 -7.63 -14.09 -1.35
C ILE A 27 -6.17 -14.54 -1.51
N LEU A 28 -5.24 -13.60 -1.66
CA LEU A 28 -3.82 -13.91 -1.86
C LEU A 28 -3.23 -14.71 -0.69
N SER A 29 -3.56 -14.35 0.54
CA SER A 29 -3.08 -15.06 1.73
C SER A 29 -3.57 -16.51 1.84
N GLN A 30 -4.68 -16.84 1.18
CA GLN A 30 -5.26 -18.20 1.16
C GLN A 30 -4.83 -19.03 -0.06
N THR A 31 -4.49 -18.37 -1.16
CA THR A 31 -4.19 -19.04 -2.43
C THR A 31 -2.71 -19.17 -2.71
N LEU A 32 -1.89 -18.21 -2.24
CA LEU A 32 -0.46 -18.25 -2.45
C LEU A 32 0.27 -18.98 -1.30
N PRO A 33 1.24 -19.84 -1.61
CA PRO A 33 2.07 -20.48 -0.60
C PRO A 33 2.94 -19.43 0.10
N LYS A 34 3.13 -19.58 1.41
CA LYS A 34 4.10 -18.75 2.14
C LYS A 34 5.49 -18.95 1.58
N ALA A 35 6.20 -17.86 1.33
CA ALA A 35 7.57 -17.93 0.81
C ALA A 35 8.48 -18.71 1.77
N PRO A 36 9.33 -19.63 1.27
CA PRO A 36 10.19 -20.47 2.10
C PRO A 36 11.06 -19.69 3.09
N HIS A 37 11.60 -18.55 2.67
CA HIS A 37 12.40 -17.67 3.54
C HIS A 37 11.59 -17.09 4.71
N LEU A 38 10.30 -16.85 4.54
CA LEU A 38 9.41 -16.38 5.61
C LEU A 38 9.16 -17.49 6.64
N ILE A 39 8.95 -18.71 6.16
CA ILE A 39 8.81 -19.90 7.03
C ILE A 39 10.09 -20.09 7.86
N GLN A 40 11.25 -20.03 7.23
CA GLN A 40 12.54 -20.16 7.91
C GLN A 40 12.77 -19.03 8.92
N TRP A 41 12.38 -17.79 8.59
CA TRP A 41 12.51 -16.67 9.48
C TRP A 41 11.61 -16.82 10.73
N ILE A 42 10.36 -17.28 10.56
CA ILE A 42 9.44 -17.57 11.67
C ILE A 42 10.02 -18.68 12.56
N ALA A 43 10.55 -19.75 11.96
CA ALA A 43 11.17 -20.86 12.70
C ALA A 43 12.38 -20.39 13.53
N ASN A 44 13.20 -19.49 13.00
CA ASN A 44 14.39 -18.98 13.68
C ASN A 44 14.05 -17.98 14.80
N LYS A 45 13.00 -17.18 14.61
CA LYS A 45 12.58 -16.13 15.56
C LYS A 45 11.69 -16.66 16.71
N GLY A 46 10.95 -17.73 16.45
CA GLY A 46 9.83 -18.15 17.29
C GLY A 46 8.53 -17.41 16.92
N ILE A 47 7.40 -18.09 17.15
CA ILE A 47 6.08 -17.63 16.69
C ILE A 47 5.71 -16.30 17.35
N GLU A 48 5.87 -16.16 18.65
CA GLU A 48 5.47 -14.95 19.41
C GLU A 48 6.24 -13.71 18.94
N GLU A 49 7.56 -13.84 18.82
CA GLU A 49 8.42 -12.74 18.38
C GLU A 49 8.16 -12.38 16.90
N ALA A 50 7.87 -13.38 16.05
CA ALA A 50 7.50 -13.15 14.67
C ALA A 50 6.17 -12.41 14.52
N GLU A 51 5.16 -12.76 15.33
CA GLU A 51 3.86 -12.07 15.33
C GLU A 51 3.97 -10.64 15.92
N ARG A 52 4.76 -10.44 16.99
CA ARG A 52 5.04 -9.11 17.51
C ARG A 52 5.66 -8.20 16.46
N TYR A 53 6.74 -8.67 15.81
CA TYR A 53 7.42 -7.93 14.75
C TYR A 53 6.50 -7.61 13.57
N LYS A 54 5.68 -8.57 13.17
CA LYS A 54 4.69 -8.40 12.10
C LYS A 54 3.66 -7.33 12.47
N GLY A 55 3.19 -7.33 13.72
CA GLY A 55 2.27 -6.31 14.23
C GLY A 55 2.88 -4.91 14.19
N GLU A 56 4.11 -4.75 14.67
CA GLU A 56 4.85 -3.48 14.62
C GLU A 56 5.03 -2.99 13.17
N ARG A 57 5.42 -3.89 12.25
CA ARG A 57 5.59 -3.52 10.82
C ARG A 57 4.27 -3.16 10.14
N ALA A 58 3.18 -3.81 10.52
CA ALA A 58 1.84 -3.46 10.04
C ALA A 58 1.42 -2.07 10.55
N ALA A 59 1.61 -1.79 11.84
CA ALA A 59 1.34 -0.47 12.42
C ALA A 59 2.19 0.64 11.76
N TYR A 60 3.49 0.37 11.54
CA TYR A 60 4.37 1.27 10.80
C TYR A 60 3.84 1.57 9.40
N GLY A 61 3.46 0.52 8.65
CA GLY A 61 2.88 0.67 7.31
C GLY A 61 1.62 1.52 7.32
N THR A 62 0.71 1.27 8.26
CA THR A 62 -0.54 2.04 8.40
C THR A 62 -0.28 3.53 8.65
N PHE A 63 0.64 3.86 9.57
CA PHE A 63 1.02 5.25 9.81
C PHE A 63 1.67 5.91 8.58
N MET A 64 2.56 5.17 7.90
CA MET A 64 3.22 5.64 6.68
C MET A 64 2.20 5.95 5.57
N HIS A 65 1.20 5.06 5.34
CA HIS A 65 0.13 5.29 4.36
C HIS A 65 -0.67 6.54 4.70
N ALA A 66 -1.07 6.73 5.98
CA ALA A 66 -1.80 7.92 6.40
C ALA A 66 -0.99 9.22 6.17
N ALA A 67 0.33 9.18 6.39
CA ALA A 67 1.20 10.32 6.11
C ALA A 67 1.33 10.62 4.60
N PHE A 68 1.36 9.58 3.76
CA PHE A 68 1.39 9.74 2.30
C PHE A 68 0.06 10.26 1.77
N GLU A 69 -1.06 9.76 2.29
CA GLU A 69 -2.40 10.27 2.00
C GLU A 69 -2.51 11.76 2.31
N GLU A 70 -2.11 12.18 3.52
CA GLU A 70 -2.10 13.58 3.94
C GLU A 70 -1.28 14.44 2.97
N LEU A 71 -0.08 13.97 2.58
CA LEU A 71 0.77 14.69 1.63
C LEU A 71 0.13 14.82 0.25
N LEU A 72 -0.52 13.76 -0.25
CA LEU A 72 -1.19 13.79 -1.56
C LEU A 72 -2.39 14.73 -1.58
N ILE A 73 -3.19 14.73 -0.51
CA ILE A 73 -4.41 15.54 -0.41
C ILE A 73 -4.05 17.01 -0.21
N ASN A 74 -3.18 17.31 0.76
CA ASN A 74 -2.85 18.68 1.17
C ASN A 74 -1.72 19.32 0.36
N ARG A 75 -1.00 18.51 -0.46
CA ARG A 75 0.24 18.92 -1.14
C ARG A 75 1.32 19.43 -0.19
N ALA A 76 1.21 19.11 1.07
CA ALA A 76 2.12 19.44 2.15
C ALA A 76 2.02 18.40 3.27
N TYR A 77 3.07 18.29 4.07
CA TYR A 77 3.07 17.48 5.27
C TYR A 77 3.86 18.19 6.39
N ASP A 78 3.30 18.22 7.59
CA ASP A 78 3.96 18.77 8.77
C ASP A 78 4.98 17.77 9.35
N LEU A 79 6.22 17.90 8.89
CA LEU A 79 7.33 17.06 9.35
C LEU A 79 7.76 17.35 10.79
N ASP A 80 7.52 18.56 11.29
CA ASP A 80 7.88 18.94 12.66
C ASP A 80 6.84 18.39 13.64
N GLY A 81 5.57 18.36 13.25
CA GLY A 81 4.49 17.74 14.00
C GLY A 81 4.45 16.21 13.96
N LEU A 82 5.22 15.55 13.05
CA LEU A 82 5.17 14.10 12.86
C LEU A 82 5.35 13.31 14.16
N LYS A 83 6.30 13.71 15.01
CA LYS A 83 6.54 13.03 16.29
C LYS A 83 5.37 13.15 17.25
N GLY A 84 4.64 14.27 17.24
CA GLY A 84 3.39 14.46 17.99
C GLY A 84 2.30 13.52 17.49
N LYS A 85 2.06 13.50 16.18
CA LYS A 85 1.08 12.58 15.55
C LYS A 85 1.41 11.11 15.85
N LEU A 86 2.69 10.74 15.85
CA LEU A 86 3.12 9.38 16.17
C LEU A 86 2.85 9.01 17.62
N LYS A 87 3.01 9.94 18.58
CA LYS A 87 2.64 9.71 19.99
C LYS A 87 1.14 9.45 20.14
N GLU A 88 0.30 10.28 19.53
CA GLU A 88 -1.15 10.07 19.55
C GLU A 88 -1.53 8.71 18.93
N TYR A 89 -0.87 8.32 17.83
CA TYR A 89 -1.07 7.03 17.20
C TYR A 89 -0.71 5.86 18.13
N ILE A 90 0.42 5.95 18.86
CA ILE A 90 0.85 4.96 19.85
C ILE A 90 -0.22 4.79 20.93
N GLU A 91 -0.75 5.89 21.46
CA GLU A 91 -1.80 5.87 22.50
C GLU A 91 -3.10 5.25 21.99
N VAL A 92 -3.58 5.68 20.81
CA VAL A 92 -4.84 5.19 20.21
C VAL A 92 -4.78 3.70 19.91
N TYR A 93 -3.68 3.22 19.33
CA TYR A 93 -3.52 1.83 18.92
C TYR A 93 -2.84 0.94 19.96
N ARG A 94 -2.53 1.50 21.16
CA ARG A 94 -1.87 0.80 22.27
C ARG A 94 -0.59 0.08 21.83
N LEU A 95 0.23 0.77 21.06
CA LEU A 95 1.52 0.26 20.62
C LEU A 95 2.56 0.37 21.72
N PRO A 96 3.65 -0.40 21.68
CA PRO A 96 4.77 -0.25 22.62
C PRO A 96 5.37 1.17 22.58
N ASP A 97 5.80 1.69 23.72
CA ASP A 97 6.37 3.05 23.84
C ASP A 97 7.61 3.25 22.96
N ASP A 98 8.38 2.19 22.73
CA ASP A 98 9.57 2.21 21.87
C ASP A 98 9.23 2.38 20.37
N PHE A 99 7.96 2.24 19.98
CA PHE A 99 7.51 2.55 18.63
C PHE A 99 7.82 4.00 18.20
N ILE A 100 7.99 4.92 19.17
CA ILE A 100 8.39 6.30 18.92
C ILE A 100 9.76 6.42 18.23
N TYR A 101 10.64 5.42 18.36
CA TYR A 101 11.94 5.41 17.67
C TYR A 101 11.83 5.30 16.16
N TYR A 102 10.67 4.92 15.63
CA TYR A 102 10.42 4.96 14.18
C TYR A 102 10.19 6.38 13.61
N ALA A 103 10.12 7.42 14.45
CA ALA A 103 9.84 8.80 14.01
C ALA A 103 10.84 9.29 12.93
N ASP A 104 12.13 9.02 13.12
CA ASP A 104 13.15 9.45 12.14
C ASP A 104 13.09 8.67 10.83
N ASP A 105 12.76 7.37 10.89
CA ASP A 105 12.55 6.56 9.70
C ASP A 105 11.30 7.00 8.93
N LEU A 106 10.19 7.25 9.64
CA LEU A 106 8.96 7.78 9.05
C LEU A 106 9.17 9.15 8.40
N LYS A 107 9.93 10.05 9.06
CA LYS A 107 10.30 11.34 8.47
C LYS A 107 11.07 11.17 7.16
N LYS A 108 12.02 10.24 7.11
CA LYS A 108 12.76 9.91 5.88
C LYS A 108 11.87 9.32 4.81
N ASP A 109 10.92 8.47 5.19
CA ASP A 109 10.00 7.83 4.26
C ASP A 109 9.05 8.85 3.63
N VAL A 110 8.53 9.81 4.41
CA VAL A 110 7.70 10.92 3.90
C VAL A 110 8.49 11.80 2.93
N LEU A 111 9.75 12.11 3.24
CA LEU A 111 10.61 12.89 2.34
C LEU A 111 10.92 12.12 1.04
N ALA A 112 11.15 10.82 1.12
CA ALA A 112 11.34 9.98 -0.07
C ALA A 112 10.07 9.94 -0.94
N PHE A 113 8.90 9.88 -0.31
CA PHE A 113 7.63 9.94 -1.01
C PHE A 113 7.37 11.32 -1.65
N ALA A 114 7.64 12.40 -0.94
CA ALA A 114 7.55 13.76 -1.49
C ALA A 114 8.45 13.93 -2.73
N GLN A 115 9.67 13.37 -2.67
CA GLN A 115 10.58 13.38 -3.84
C GLN A 115 9.98 12.61 -5.02
N PHE A 116 9.40 11.44 -4.80
CA PHE A 116 8.69 10.68 -5.84
C PHE A 116 7.54 11.48 -6.46
N VAL A 117 6.71 12.12 -5.63
CA VAL A 117 5.59 12.94 -6.09
C VAL A 117 6.07 14.09 -6.98
N LEU A 118 7.19 14.73 -6.63
CA LEU A 118 7.79 15.81 -7.43
C LEU A 118 8.43 15.29 -8.72
N ASP A 119 9.21 14.19 -8.64
CA ASP A 119 9.95 13.64 -9.79
C ASP A 119 9.02 13.20 -10.92
N TYR A 120 7.85 12.65 -10.56
CA TYR A 120 6.87 12.14 -11.53
C TYR A 120 5.64 13.04 -11.69
N ASP A 121 5.59 14.23 -11.09
CA ASP A 121 4.43 15.14 -11.07
C ASP A 121 3.13 14.34 -10.82
N VAL A 122 3.11 13.58 -9.71
CA VAL A 122 1.99 12.69 -9.37
C VAL A 122 0.75 13.53 -9.04
N ARG A 123 -0.36 13.26 -9.72
CA ARG A 123 -1.67 13.89 -9.50
C ARG A 123 -2.69 12.80 -9.21
N PRO A 124 -3.10 12.62 -7.95
CA PRO A 124 -4.04 11.56 -7.61
C PRO A 124 -5.40 11.79 -8.27
N LEU A 125 -6.00 10.73 -8.79
CA LEU A 125 -7.40 10.65 -9.19
C LEU A 125 -8.25 10.29 -7.97
N ALA A 126 -7.71 9.48 -7.08
CA ALA A 126 -8.23 9.15 -5.76
C ALA A 126 -7.07 8.76 -4.84
N VAL A 127 -7.32 8.72 -3.51
CA VAL A 127 -6.37 8.25 -2.51
C VAL A 127 -7.11 7.30 -1.57
N GLU A 128 -6.52 6.12 -1.26
CA GLU A 128 -7.09 5.12 -0.36
C GLU A 128 -8.57 4.79 -0.70
N ILE A 129 -8.83 4.54 -1.99
CA ILE A 129 -10.19 4.27 -2.46
C ILE A 129 -10.57 2.80 -2.32
N ALA A 130 -11.67 2.53 -1.60
CA ALA A 130 -12.25 1.19 -1.49
C ALA A 130 -13.16 0.92 -2.69
N LEU A 131 -12.90 -0.18 -3.40
CA LEU A 131 -13.69 -0.62 -4.55
C LEU A 131 -14.08 -2.09 -4.42
N VAL A 132 -15.12 -2.47 -5.17
CA VAL A 132 -15.56 -3.84 -5.37
C VAL A 132 -15.46 -4.18 -6.85
N HIS A 133 -14.90 -5.34 -7.18
CA HIS A 133 -14.98 -5.87 -8.54
C HIS A 133 -16.38 -6.47 -8.79
N PRO A 134 -17.21 -5.87 -9.69
CA PRO A 134 -18.64 -6.23 -9.78
C PRO A 134 -18.89 -7.66 -10.26
N TYR A 135 -17.99 -8.21 -11.07
CA TYR A 135 -18.12 -9.55 -11.65
C TYR A 135 -17.47 -10.62 -10.77
N TYR A 136 -16.23 -10.43 -10.34
CA TYR A 136 -15.46 -11.43 -9.58
C TYR A 136 -15.72 -11.36 -8.06
N LYS A 137 -16.51 -10.38 -7.60
CA LYS A 137 -16.99 -10.30 -6.21
C LYS A 137 -15.87 -10.28 -5.15
N TYR A 138 -14.77 -9.61 -5.45
CA TYR A 138 -13.72 -9.27 -4.47
C TYR A 138 -13.64 -7.74 -4.30
N ALA A 139 -13.00 -7.31 -3.23
CA ALA A 139 -12.84 -5.90 -2.92
C ALA A 139 -11.41 -5.57 -2.48
N GLY A 140 -11.06 -4.28 -2.49
CA GLY A 140 -9.76 -3.82 -2.02
C GLY A 140 -9.72 -2.32 -1.82
N MET A 141 -8.70 -1.88 -1.11
CA MET A 141 -8.31 -0.49 -0.96
C MET A 141 -7.15 -0.23 -1.91
N ILE A 142 -7.32 0.68 -2.85
CA ILE A 142 -6.27 1.08 -3.80
C ILE A 142 -5.62 2.35 -3.29
N ASP A 143 -4.31 2.32 -3.08
CA ASP A 143 -3.59 3.42 -2.41
C ASP A 143 -3.63 4.71 -3.23
N CYS A 144 -3.17 4.67 -4.49
CA CYS A 144 -3.05 5.88 -5.31
C CYS A 144 -3.28 5.61 -6.81
N PRO A 145 -4.53 5.57 -7.28
CA PRO A 145 -4.82 5.78 -8.70
C PRO A 145 -4.49 7.23 -9.06
N CYS A 146 -3.68 7.46 -10.09
CA CYS A 146 -3.16 8.78 -10.40
C CYS A 146 -2.87 8.98 -11.89
N THR A 147 -2.68 10.24 -12.29
CA THR A 147 -1.92 10.57 -13.48
C THR A 147 -0.51 10.98 -13.07
N MET A 148 0.49 10.52 -13.81
CA MET A 148 1.89 10.84 -13.52
C MET A 148 2.72 10.89 -14.82
N LEU A 149 3.93 11.44 -14.75
CA LEU A 149 4.87 11.37 -15.86
C LEU A 149 5.32 9.93 -16.10
N ALA A 150 5.41 9.50 -17.35
CA ALA A 150 5.88 8.17 -17.72
C ALA A 150 7.34 7.92 -17.32
N LYS A 151 8.14 9.00 -17.23
CA LYS A 151 9.54 9.02 -16.78
C LYS A 151 9.91 10.38 -16.22
N ILE A 152 10.89 10.41 -15.34
CA ILE A 152 11.44 11.65 -14.77
C ILE A 152 11.93 12.58 -15.90
N GLY A 153 11.50 13.85 -15.86
CA GLY A 153 11.88 14.87 -16.85
C GLY A 153 11.29 14.66 -18.24
N GLY A 154 10.33 13.73 -18.39
CA GLY A 154 9.54 13.59 -19.62
C GLY A 154 8.33 14.51 -19.64
N ASP A 155 7.59 14.47 -20.73
CA ASP A 155 6.37 15.25 -20.97
C ASP A 155 5.13 14.35 -21.12
N GLU A 156 5.33 13.06 -21.40
CA GLU A 156 4.25 12.07 -21.52
C GLU A 156 3.62 11.79 -20.15
N ARG A 157 2.30 11.89 -20.08
CA ARG A 157 1.51 11.51 -18.88
C ARG A 157 0.78 10.20 -19.10
N ILE A 158 0.72 9.41 -18.05
CA ILE A 158 0.04 8.12 -18.02
C ILE A 158 -0.96 8.07 -16.87
N ASN A 159 -2.00 7.25 -17.03
CA ASN A 159 -2.84 6.82 -15.90
C ASN A 159 -2.19 5.58 -15.27
N ALA A 160 -1.98 5.64 -13.98
CA ALA A 160 -1.30 4.59 -13.23
C ALA A 160 -1.99 4.28 -11.89
N ILE A 161 -1.73 3.09 -11.36
CA ILE A 161 -1.91 2.78 -9.95
C ILE A 161 -0.53 2.64 -9.32
N VAL A 162 -0.33 3.32 -8.20
CA VAL A 162 0.85 3.18 -7.36
C VAL A 162 0.43 2.61 -6.02
N ASP A 163 0.97 1.44 -5.68
CA ASP A 163 0.74 0.74 -4.41
C ASP A 163 1.95 0.95 -3.50
N PHE A 164 1.69 1.37 -2.25
CA PHE A 164 2.73 1.76 -1.31
C PHE A 164 3.15 0.59 -0.42
N LYS A 165 4.45 0.38 -0.30
CA LYS A 165 5.03 -0.67 0.53
C LYS A 165 6.05 -0.09 1.51
N SER A 166 5.92 -0.41 2.78
CA SER A 166 6.88 0.00 3.82
C SER A 166 8.17 -0.83 3.85
N GLY A 167 8.22 -1.92 3.08
CA GLY A 167 9.39 -2.79 3.01
C GLY A 167 10.48 -2.21 2.11
N ARG A 168 11.73 -2.15 2.61
CA ARG A 168 12.87 -1.56 1.88
C ARG A 168 13.67 -2.57 1.05
N LYS A 169 13.34 -3.87 1.12
CA LYS A 169 14.13 -4.95 0.50
C LYS A 169 13.64 -5.40 -0.88
N GLY A 170 12.59 -4.78 -1.41
CA GLY A 170 12.01 -5.13 -2.70
C GLY A 170 10.56 -5.57 -2.62
N PHE A 171 10.04 -6.02 -3.74
CA PHE A 171 8.64 -6.38 -3.91
C PHE A 171 8.51 -7.88 -4.18
N TYR A 172 7.45 -8.48 -3.65
CA TYR A 172 7.19 -9.91 -3.73
C TYR A 172 6.08 -10.21 -4.75
N GLU A 173 5.99 -11.45 -5.20
CA GLU A 173 4.97 -11.94 -6.12
C GLU A 173 3.55 -11.54 -5.70
N GLU A 174 3.24 -11.64 -4.40
CA GLU A 174 1.95 -11.23 -3.85
C GLU A 174 1.61 -9.76 -4.19
N SER A 175 2.60 -8.86 -4.11
CA SER A 175 2.41 -7.43 -4.44
C SER A 175 2.14 -7.21 -5.93
N GLU A 176 2.72 -8.02 -6.80
CA GLU A 176 2.53 -7.94 -8.25
C GLU A 176 1.11 -8.38 -8.63
N ILE A 177 0.66 -9.52 -8.07
CA ILE A 177 -0.70 -10.02 -8.28
C ILE A 177 -1.74 -9.05 -7.71
N GLN A 178 -1.50 -8.53 -6.49
CA GLN A 178 -2.37 -7.51 -5.88
C GLN A 178 -2.60 -6.32 -6.80
N LEU A 179 -1.53 -5.78 -7.39
CA LEU A 179 -1.61 -4.67 -8.34
C LEU A 179 -2.40 -5.02 -9.60
N GLY A 180 -2.25 -6.23 -10.14
CA GLY A 180 -3.05 -6.72 -11.26
C GLY A 180 -4.54 -6.72 -10.94
N MET A 181 -4.93 -7.27 -9.78
CA MET A 181 -6.32 -7.27 -9.32
C MET A 181 -6.85 -5.84 -9.10
N TYR A 182 -6.02 -4.94 -8.57
CA TYR A 182 -6.41 -3.53 -8.38
C TYR A 182 -6.61 -2.82 -9.71
N ARG A 183 -5.76 -3.03 -10.71
CA ARG A 183 -5.93 -2.49 -12.05
C ARG A 183 -7.24 -2.95 -12.69
N ASP A 184 -7.52 -4.24 -12.63
CA ASP A 184 -8.74 -4.81 -13.21
C ASP A 184 -9.99 -4.27 -12.50
N MET A 185 -9.95 -4.18 -11.17
CA MET A 185 -11.02 -3.60 -10.37
C MET A 185 -11.23 -2.12 -10.67
N TRP A 186 -10.16 -1.33 -10.83
CA TRP A 186 -10.25 0.07 -11.23
C TRP A 186 -10.87 0.23 -12.62
N ASN A 187 -10.36 -0.51 -13.61
CA ASN A 187 -10.76 -0.36 -15.00
C ASN A 187 -12.23 -0.72 -15.23
N VAL A 188 -12.76 -1.70 -14.50
CA VAL A 188 -14.17 -2.07 -14.60
C VAL A 188 -15.11 -1.07 -13.92
N ASN A 189 -14.62 -0.31 -12.94
CA ASN A 189 -15.40 0.72 -12.24
C ASN A 189 -15.28 2.10 -12.91
N PHE A 190 -14.17 2.38 -13.61
CA PHE A 190 -13.84 3.69 -14.20
C PHE A 190 -13.37 3.55 -15.65
N GLU A 191 -14.23 3.03 -16.53
CA GLU A 191 -13.93 2.79 -17.95
C GLU A 191 -13.45 4.04 -18.69
N GLN A 192 -13.87 5.23 -18.28
CA GLN A 192 -13.47 6.52 -18.87
C GLN A 192 -12.06 6.97 -18.44
N PHE A 193 -11.48 6.37 -17.42
CA PHE A 193 -10.13 6.66 -16.92
C PHE A 193 -9.30 5.38 -16.76
N PRO A 194 -9.08 4.62 -17.84
CA PRO A 194 -8.41 3.33 -17.74
C PRO A 194 -6.96 3.51 -17.27
N VAL A 195 -6.55 2.68 -16.33
CA VAL A 195 -5.17 2.55 -15.89
C VAL A 195 -4.47 1.52 -16.77
N THR A 196 -3.35 1.92 -17.35
CA THR A 196 -2.54 1.07 -18.24
C THR A 196 -1.26 0.59 -17.56
N ARG A 197 -0.72 1.34 -16.60
CA ARG A 197 0.54 1.02 -15.92
C ARG A 197 0.36 0.95 -14.42
N ILE A 198 1.05 -0.01 -13.81
CA ILE A 198 0.95 -0.30 -12.37
C ILE A 198 2.34 -0.38 -11.74
N PHE A 199 2.49 0.21 -10.54
CA PHE A 199 3.78 0.36 -9.87
C PHE A 199 3.68 0.00 -8.41
N ASN A 200 4.74 -0.63 -7.87
CA ASN A 200 5.01 -0.61 -6.44
C ASN A 200 5.99 0.51 -6.12
N PHE A 201 5.67 1.27 -5.11
CA PHE A 201 6.55 2.26 -4.50
C PHE A 201 7.00 1.77 -3.12
N SER A 202 8.29 1.98 -2.78
CA SER A 202 8.76 1.89 -1.40
C SER A 202 9.86 2.91 -1.12
N PRO A 203 9.91 3.47 0.10
CA PRO A 203 11.04 4.26 0.51
C PRO A 203 12.33 3.44 0.50
N LYS A 204 13.45 4.12 0.37
CA LYS A 204 14.78 3.54 0.39
C LYS A 204 15.63 4.22 1.46
N ASP A 205 16.58 3.51 2.03
CA ASP A 205 17.54 4.16 2.92
C ASP A 205 18.39 5.20 2.18
N TRP A 206 18.51 6.38 2.75
CA TRP A 206 19.30 7.45 2.18
C TRP A 206 20.03 8.27 3.24
N ARG A 207 21.14 8.93 2.83
CA ARG A 207 21.97 9.75 3.73
C ARG A 207 21.96 11.23 3.36
N LYS A 208 21.99 11.57 2.08
CA LYS A 208 22.16 12.96 1.60
C LYS A 208 20.91 13.48 0.87
N ARG A 209 20.27 12.65 0.08
CA ARG A 209 19.07 13.00 -0.72
C ARG A 209 18.02 11.93 -0.58
N PRO A 210 16.73 12.32 -0.49
CA PRO A 210 15.63 11.37 -0.47
C PRO A 210 15.73 10.40 -1.63
N SER A 211 15.45 9.12 -1.35
CA SER A 211 15.57 8.05 -2.33
C SER A 211 14.46 7.03 -2.13
N TYR A 212 13.99 6.43 -3.23
CA TYR A 212 12.90 5.46 -3.25
C TYR A 212 13.14 4.38 -4.31
N ASN A 213 12.38 3.29 -4.21
CA ASN A 213 12.22 2.32 -5.28
C ASN A 213 10.84 2.54 -5.93
N LEU A 214 10.82 2.65 -7.24
CA LEU A 214 9.61 2.59 -8.04
C LEU A 214 9.79 1.47 -9.05
N LYS A 215 9.01 0.39 -8.91
CA LYS A 215 9.09 -0.75 -9.83
C LYS A 215 7.79 -0.88 -10.60
N GLU A 216 7.88 -0.80 -11.90
CA GLU A 216 6.77 -1.11 -12.79
C GLU A 216 6.52 -2.62 -12.80
N GLN A 217 5.24 -2.99 -12.71
CA GLN A 217 4.78 -4.37 -12.69
C GLN A 217 3.82 -4.70 -13.84
N THR A 218 3.62 -3.77 -14.77
CA THR A 218 2.60 -3.85 -15.84
C THR A 218 2.65 -5.17 -16.62
N ASP A 219 3.86 -5.62 -16.95
CA ASP A 219 4.10 -6.83 -17.74
C ASP A 219 4.59 -8.02 -16.88
N SER A 220 4.42 -7.95 -15.55
CA SER A 220 4.83 -9.06 -14.69
C SER A 220 4.13 -10.36 -15.08
N PRO A 221 4.87 -11.47 -15.26
CA PRO A 221 4.27 -12.78 -15.59
C PRO A 221 3.37 -13.28 -14.45
N ASN A 222 3.54 -12.79 -13.23
CA ASN A 222 2.73 -13.19 -12.09
C ASN A 222 1.29 -12.66 -12.18
N ILE A 223 1.07 -11.51 -12.82
CA ILE A 223 -0.27 -10.95 -13.05
C ILE A 223 -1.13 -11.87 -13.92
N ARG A 224 -0.52 -12.67 -14.80
CA ARG A 224 -1.24 -13.62 -15.66
C ARG A 224 -1.71 -14.88 -14.93
N LYS A 225 -1.42 -15.01 -13.63
CA LYS A 225 -1.87 -16.14 -12.80
C LYS A 225 -3.25 -15.93 -12.17
N ILE A 226 -3.90 -14.79 -12.47
CA ILE A 226 -5.22 -14.42 -11.95
C ILE A 226 -6.32 -14.86 -12.92
#